data_09488ca0f3795a3e978f90d41ceb8e72
#
_entry.id   09488ca0f3795a3e978f90d41ceb8e72
#
_cell.length_a   1.000
_cell.length_b   1.000
_cell.length_c   1.000
_cell.angle_alpha   90.00
_cell.angle_beta   90.00
_cell.angle_gamma   90.00
#
_symmetry.space_group_name_H-M   'P 1'
#
loop_
_entity.id
_entity.type
_entity.pdbx_description
1 polymer ?
#
loop_
_entity_poly.entity_id
_entity_poly.type
_entity_poly.pdbx_seq_one_letter_code
_entity_poly.pdbx_strand_id
1 'polypeptide(L)'
;MTAFNVVRFRVKPGREQDFLDAHRKMNRDFAGVKAIKVIKSGDRSYCIIGEWSDMADIVTARPAMIGNLDAIREMLEDLGGGLGLTDPVSGPVVLDLK
;
A
#
# COMPACT_ATOMS: atom_id res chain seq x y z
N MET A 1 -8.74 -18.01 -2.50
CA MET A 1 -7.27 -18.13 -2.65
C MET A 1 -6.62 -16.86 -2.15
N THR A 2 -5.70 -16.99 -1.22
CA THR A 2 -5.01 -15.83 -0.65
C THR A 2 -4.33 -14.98 -1.72
N ALA A 3 -4.43 -13.68 -1.57
CA ALA A 3 -3.80 -12.72 -2.48
C ALA A 3 -3.06 -11.65 -1.67
N PHE A 4 -2.09 -11.02 -2.30
CA PHE A 4 -1.34 -9.92 -1.71
C PHE A 4 -1.39 -8.71 -2.61
N ASN A 5 -1.39 -7.53 -2.00
CA ASN A 5 -1.04 -6.31 -2.70
C ASN A 5 0.17 -5.67 -2.02
N VAL A 6 1.04 -5.10 -2.82
CA VAL A 6 2.23 -4.40 -2.35
C VAL A 6 2.30 -3.07 -3.07
N VAL A 7 2.44 -1.98 -2.33
CA VAL A 7 2.54 -0.64 -2.90
C VAL A 7 3.79 0.03 -2.36
N ARG A 8 4.67 0.45 -3.26
CA ARG A 8 5.90 1.13 -2.90
C ARG A 8 5.73 2.64 -3.00
N PHE A 9 6.30 3.35 -2.02
CA PHE A 9 6.27 4.81 -1.94
C PHE A 9 7.63 5.36 -1.60
N ARG A 10 7.89 6.61 -2.03
CA ARG A 10 8.99 7.41 -1.49
C ARG A 10 8.40 8.67 -0.87
N VAL A 11 8.72 8.89 0.40
CA VAL A 11 8.18 10.01 1.18
C VAL A 11 9.11 11.21 1.06
N LYS A 12 8.54 12.41 0.95
CA LYS A 12 9.32 13.66 0.91
C LYS A 12 10.13 13.84 2.19
N PRO A 13 11.29 14.54 2.11
CA PRO A 13 12.08 14.82 3.32
C PRO A 13 11.23 15.50 4.40
N GLY A 14 11.36 15.03 5.63
CA GLY A 14 10.66 15.59 6.77
C GLY A 14 9.19 15.18 6.91
N ARG A 15 8.66 14.36 6.00
CA ARG A 15 7.25 13.97 6.02
C ARG A 15 7.02 12.50 6.45
N GLU A 16 8.08 11.79 6.88
CA GLU A 16 7.95 10.35 7.21
C GLU A 16 6.98 10.11 8.36
N GLN A 17 7.06 10.91 9.43
CA GLN A 17 6.15 10.74 10.57
C GLN A 17 4.70 11.06 10.19
N ASP A 18 4.51 12.11 9.38
CA ASP A 18 3.18 12.46 8.87
C ASP A 18 2.59 11.32 8.04
N PHE A 19 3.40 10.68 7.21
CA PHE A 19 3.00 9.53 6.39
C PHE A 19 2.53 8.37 7.27
N LEU A 20 3.29 8.02 8.30
CA LEU A 20 2.92 6.94 9.21
C LEU A 20 1.66 7.29 10.01
N ASP A 21 1.56 8.51 10.50
CA ASP A 21 0.39 8.96 11.27
C ASP A 21 -0.88 8.97 10.42
N ALA A 22 -0.77 9.39 9.16
CA ALA A 22 -1.89 9.36 8.22
C ALA A 22 -2.41 7.93 8.03
N HIS A 23 -1.51 6.95 7.92
CA HIS A 23 -1.91 5.55 7.79
C HIS A 23 -2.61 5.01 9.03
N ARG A 24 -2.22 5.45 10.22
CA ARG A 24 -2.90 5.06 11.45
C ARG A 24 -4.36 5.53 11.50
N LYS A 25 -4.68 6.63 10.81
CA LYS A 25 -6.01 7.24 10.79
C LYS A 25 -6.87 6.79 9.62
N MET A 26 -6.30 6.11 8.62
CA MET A 26 -7.03 5.68 7.44
C MET A 26 -8.02 4.58 7.75
N ASN A 27 -9.12 4.54 6.99
CA ASN A 27 -10.01 3.41 7.00
C ASN A 27 -9.27 2.17 6.46
N ARG A 28 -9.25 1.10 7.25
CA ARG A 28 -8.61 -0.17 6.94
C ARG A 28 -9.56 -1.34 7.05
N ASP A 29 -10.83 -1.05 7.22
CA ASP A 29 -11.86 -2.07 7.42
C ASP A 29 -12.43 -2.49 6.06
N PHE A 30 -11.61 -3.23 5.32
CA PHE A 30 -12.00 -3.77 4.01
C PHE A 30 -12.41 -5.23 4.14
N ALA A 31 -13.48 -5.61 3.42
CA ALA A 31 -13.90 -7.00 3.38
C ALA A 31 -12.76 -7.88 2.82
N GLY A 32 -12.46 -8.96 3.53
CA GLY A 32 -11.46 -9.93 3.11
C GLY A 32 -10.02 -9.58 3.47
N VAL A 33 -9.74 -8.40 4.03
CA VAL A 33 -8.39 -8.08 4.47
C VAL A 33 -8.02 -8.87 5.72
N LYS A 34 -6.87 -9.53 5.69
CA LYS A 34 -6.36 -10.33 6.83
C LYS A 34 -5.26 -9.60 7.59
N ALA A 35 -4.42 -8.85 6.90
CA ALA A 35 -3.32 -8.12 7.51
C ALA A 35 -2.90 -6.98 6.60
N ILE A 36 -2.48 -5.87 7.22
CA ILE A 36 -1.87 -4.73 6.51
C ILE A 36 -0.62 -4.34 7.30
N LYS A 37 0.53 -4.32 6.64
CA LYS A 37 1.80 -3.96 7.23
C LYS A 37 2.45 -2.85 6.43
N VAL A 38 3.12 -1.95 7.12
CA VAL A 38 3.99 -0.95 6.50
C VAL A 38 5.42 -1.28 6.89
N ILE A 39 6.29 -1.46 5.89
CA ILE A 39 7.71 -1.68 6.13
C ILE A 39 8.50 -0.50 5.59
N LYS A 40 9.66 -0.25 6.18
CA LYS A 40 10.61 0.74 5.68
C LYS A 40 11.70 -0.01 4.93
N SER A 41 11.77 0.19 3.62
CA SER A 41 12.69 -0.54 2.74
C SER A 41 13.99 0.21 2.46
N GLY A 42 14.10 1.45 2.85
CA GLY A 42 15.28 2.29 2.66
C GLY A 42 15.02 3.69 3.17
N ASP A 43 15.96 4.61 2.93
CA ASP A 43 15.79 6.01 3.32
C ASP A 43 14.57 6.60 2.63
N ARG A 44 13.59 7.06 3.41
CA ARG A 44 12.32 7.61 2.95
C ARG A 44 11.53 6.68 2.02
N SER A 45 11.89 5.39 1.96
CA SER A 45 11.24 4.38 1.12
C SER A 45 10.43 3.42 1.97
N TYR A 46 9.18 3.22 1.57
CA TYR A 46 8.22 2.39 2.31
C TYR A 46 7.44 1.50 1.37
N CYS A 47 7.00 0.36 1.90
CA CYS A 47 6.03 -0.51 1.22
C CYS A 47 4.87 -0.78 2.16
N ILE A 48 3.66 -0.74 1.61
CA ILE A 48 2.47 -1.26 2.28
C ILE A 48 2.21 -2.64 1.71
N ILE A 49 2.05 -3.62 2.59
CA ILE A 49 1.82 -5.00 2.21
C ILE A 49 0.49 -5.43 2.82
N GLY A 50 -0.45 -5.80 1.97
CA GLY A 50 -1.76 -6.29 2.39
C GLY A 50 -1.91 -7.77 2.05
N GLU A 51 -2.42 -8.54 3.01
CA GLU A 51 -2.81 -9.92 2.81
C GLU A 51 -4.33 -10.01 2.81
N TRP A 52 -4.89 -10.70 1.81
CA TRP A 52 -6.32 -10.75 1.56
C TRP A 52 -6.80 -12.19 1.36
N SER A 53 -8.08 -12.43 1.65
CA SER A 53 -8.69 -13.75 1.46
C SER A 53 -8.72 -14.17 -0.01
N ASP A 54 -8.93 -13.21 -0.92
CA ASP A 54 -9.04 -13.47 -2.36
C ASP A 54 -8.65 -12.22 -3.15
N MET A 55 -8.21 -12.43 -4.38
CA MET A 55 -7.91 -11.34 -5.31
C MET A 55 -9.14 -10.47 -5.58
N ALA A 56 -10.34 -11.05 -5.61
CA ALA A 56 -11.58 -10.31 -5.80
C ALA A 56 -11.79 -9.25 -4.72
N ASP A 57 -11.37 -9.51 -3.48
CA ASP A 57 -11.48 -8.55 -2.38
C ASP A 57 -10.60 -7.32 -2.61
N ILE A 58 -9.40 -7.54 -3.17
CA ILE A 58 -8.50 -6.43 -3.55
C ILE A 58 -9.16 -5.56 -4.62
N VAL A 59 -9.72 -6.18 -5.65
CA VAL A 59 -10.40 -5.46 -6.74
C VAL A 59 -11.56 -4.62 -6.19
N THR A 60 -12.35 -5.19 -5.31
CA THR A 60 -13.48 -4.49 -4.68
C THR A 60 -13.02 -3.31 -3.82
N ALA A 61 -11.90 -3.47 -3.11
CA ALA A 61 -11.39 -2.43 -2.22
C ALA A 61 -10.64 -1.29 -2.93
N ARG A 62 -10.25 -1.48 -4.20
CA ARG A 62 -9.42 -0.50 -4.93
C ARG A 62 -9.94 0.94 -4.90
N PRO A 63 -11.24 1.20 -5.15
CA PRO A 63 -11.72 2.58 -5.11
C PRO A 63 -11.49 3.26 -3.75
N ALA A 64 -11.72 2.53 -2.65
CA ALA A 64 -11.50 3.05 -1.30
C ALA A 64 -10.00 3.23 -1.01
N MET A 65 -9.15 2.32 -1.49
CA MET A 65 -7.70 2.44 -1.35
C MET A 65 -7.15 3.63 -2.12
N ILE A 66 -7.69 3.91 -3.31
CA ILE A 66 -7.33 5.10 -4.09
C ILE A 66 -7.74 6.37 -3.33
N GLY A 67 -8.92 6.37 -2.71
CA GLY A 67 -9.36 7.46 -1.86
C GLY A 67 -8.41 7.71 -0.69
N ASN A 68 -7.93 6.65 -0.05
CA ASN A 68 -6.92 6.77 1.01
C ASN A 68 -5.60 7.36 0.48
N LEU A 69 -5.20 6.97 -0.73
CA LEU A 69 -3.99 7.51 -1.36
C LEU A 69 -4.10 9.02 -1.58
N ASP A 70 -5.27 9.52 -1.95
CA ASP A 70 -5.48 10.96 -2.16
C ASP A 70 -5.14 11.78 -0.91
N ALA A 71 -5.34 11.22 0.27
CA ALA A 71 -5.03 11.89 1.54
C ALA A 71 -3.53 12.06 1.80
N ILE A 72 -2.68 11.29 1.13
CA ILE A 72 -1.23 11.30 1.36
C ILE A 72 -0.40 11.72 0.15
N ARG A 73 -1.02 12.02 -1.00
CA ARG A 73 -0.29 12.35 -2.23
C ARG A 73 0.74 13.46 -2.04
N GLU A 74 0.40 14.50 -1.27
CA GLU A 74 1.28 15.63 -1.04
C GLU A 74 2.55 15.28 -0.26
N MET A 75 2.55 14.15 0.44
CA MET A 75 3.69 13.67 1.23
C MET A 75 4.67 12.82 0.41
N LEU A 76 4.31 12.51 -0.83
CA LEU A 76 5.03 11.55 -1.67
C LEU A 76 5.86 12.23 -2.74
N GLU A 77 7.01 11.62 -3.06
CA GLU A 77 7.86 11.99 -4.19
C GLU A 77 7.58 11.07 -5.37
N ASP A 78 7.79 11.60 -6.58
CA ASP A 78 7.78 10.79 -7.79
C ASP A 78 8.88 9.74 -7.72
N LEU A 79 8.53 8.49 -8.04
CA LEU A 79 9.47 7.36 -8.00
C LEU A 79 10.40 7.32 -9.20
N GLY A 80 10.11 8.13 -10.24
CA GLY A 80 10.88 8.14 -11.48
C GLY A 80 10.46 7.02 -12.43
N GLY A 81 11.08 6.97 -13.60
CA GLY A 81 10.84 5.91 -14.58
C GLY A 81 9.40 5.82 -15.09
N GLY A 82 8.63 6.89 -14.97
CA GLY A 82 7.23 6.90 -15.40
C GLY A 82 6.25 6.28 -14.40
N LEU A 83 6.71 5.89 -13.21
CA LEU A 83 5.84 5.24 -12.20
C LEU A 83 4.90 6.22 -11.49
N GLY A 84 5.25 7.50 -11.41
CA GLY A 84 4.50 8.47 -10.62
C GLY A 84 4.76 8.33 -9.13
N LEU A 85 3.74 8.52 -8.30
CA LEU A 85 3.87 8.54 -6.84
C LEU A 85 3.82 7.16 -6.20
N THR A 86 3.34 6.14 -6.90
CA THR A 86 3.16 4.79 -6.37
C THR A 86 3.61 3.74 -7.36
N ASP A 87 4.05 2.61 -6.83
CA ASP A 87 4.40 1.43 -7.63
C ASP A 87 3.64 0.24 -7.05
N PRO A 88 2.38 0.03 -7.47
CA PRO A 88 1.54 -1.05 -6.94
C PRO A 88 1.72 -2.34 -7.73
N VAL A 89 1.66 -3.44 -7.00
CA VAL A 89 1.57 -4.77 -7.60
C VAL A 89 0.64 -5.62 -6.74
N SER A 90 -0.14 -6.48 -7.38
CA SER A 90 -1.04 -7.38 -6.67
C SER A 90 -1.21 -8.67 -7.46
N GLY A 91 -1.51 -9.75 -6.75
CA GLY A 91 -1.77 -11.03 -7.36
C GLY A 91 -2.13 -12.10 -6.35
N PRO A 92 -2.73 -13.20 -6.81
CA PRO A 92 -3.00 -14.36 -5.95
C PRO A 92 -1.71 -15.11 -5.65
N VAL A 93 -1.70 -15.79 -4.51
CA VAL A 93 -0.61 -16.72 -4.17
C VAL A 93 -0.73 -17.93 -5.10
N VAL A 94 0.32 -18.21 -5.86
CA VAL A 94 0.35 -19.32 -6.79
C VAL A 94 1.29 -20.44 -6.32
N LEU A 95 2.11 -20.17 -5.33
CA LEU A 95 3.02 -21.15 -4.74
C LEU A 95 3.30 -20.75 -3.30
N ASP A 96 3.03 -21.66 -2.38
CA ASP A 96 3.29 -21.47 -0.97
C ASP A 96 4.44 -22.38 -0.57
N LEU A 97 5.58 -21.81 -0.25
CA LEU A 97 6.80 -22.56 0.06
C LEU A 97 6.98 -22.84 1.55
N LYS A 98 6.14 -22.20 2.40
CA LYS A 98 6.29 -22.38 3.83
C LYS A 98 5.04 -21.97 4.61
#